data_b24ef73bec67b009a0f963aeffbc0550
#
_entry.id   b24ef73bec67b009a0f963aeffbc0550
#
_cell.length_a   1.000
_cell.length_b   1.000
_cell.length_c   1.000
_cell.angle_alpha   90.00
_cell.angle_beta   90.00
_cell.angle_gamma   90.00
#
_symmetry.space_group_name_H-M   'P 1'
#
loop_
_entity.id
_entity.type
_entity.pdbx_description
1 polymer ?
#
loop_
_entity_poly.entity_id
_entity_poly.type
_entity_poly.pdbx_seq_one_letter_code
_entity_poly.pdbx_strand_id
1 'polypeptide(L)'
;MEGKLHFFYCHRRFLPMNHPYRFQSDKFLKGVIERLPPLPRPSGLEMLNEVSKYTEGHNGGSSYNDKIPGFGVKHNWVKKSIFWELPYWHTNLIRHNLDVMHIEKNVFDNIFYTVMDCPNRSKDNLKARLDIQLYCQKPNLHLQQDMSGRVYKPKGTYCLHKKQQQEVLSWMKELSFPDGYASSISRCVKEAQCKVSGMKSHDCHVFIQRLLPTAFRPYLPRPLWEALTELSVFFRDICSTNLNAQHMELMQMNIIEIICKLERIFPPSFFDSMEHLTIHLPYEAKVGGPVQYRWMYPFERYVFILC
;
A
#
# COMPACT_ATOMS: atom_id res chain seq x y z
N MET A 1 -7.60 21.59 -14.98
CA MET A 1 -6.39 20.85 -14.50
C MET A 1 -6.79 19.42 -14.27
N GLU A 2 -6.59 18.56 -15.26
CA GLU A 2 -6.81 17.12 -15.09
C GLU A 2 -5.60 16.54 -14.38
N GLY A 3 -5.77 16.21 -13.10
CA GLY A 3 -4.78 15.45 -12.37
C GLY A 3 -4.86 14.01 -12.80
N LYS A 4 -3.94 13.53 -13.63
CA LYS A 4 -3.72 12.09 -13.82
C LYS A 4 -3.13 11.50 -12.54
N LEU A 5 -3.98 11.24 -11.55
CA LEU A 5 -3.58 10.42 -10.42
C LEU A 5 -3.56 8.96 -10.87
N HIS A 6 -2.39 8.35 -10.81
CA HIS A 6 -2.27 6.90 -10.97
C HIS A 6 -2.67 6.27 -9.64
N PHE A 7 -3.76 5.52 -9.62
CA PHE A 7 -4.18 4.74 -8.47
C PHE A 7 -4.48 3.31 -8.90
N PHE A 8 -4.23 2.39 -8.01
CA PHE A 8 -4.54 0.97 -8.21
C PHE A 8 -5.98 0.73 -7.79
N TYR A 9 -6.73 0.10 -8.69
CA TYR A 9 -8.11 -0.29 -8.47
C TYR A 9 -8.31 -1.73 -8.97
N CYS A 10 -9.52 -2.23 -8.93
CA CYS A 10 -9.84 -3.61 -9.31
C CYS A 10 -9.37 -4.68 -8.32
N HIS A 11 -9.10 -4.33 -7.06
CA HIS A 11 -8.76 -5.31 -6.03
C HIS A 11 -9.82 -6.40 -5.90
N ARG A 12 -11.09 -6.05 -6.14
CA ARG A 12 -12.22 -6.99 -6.15
C ARG A 12 -12.10 -8.12 -7.17
N ARG A 13 -11.29 -7.95 -8.23
CA ARG A 13 -11.02 -9.01 -9.23
C ARG A 13 -10.32 -10.22 -8.63
N PHE A 14 -9.58 -10.03 -7.55
CA PHE A 14 -8.87 -11.11 -6.84
C PHE A 14 -9.77 -11.88 -5.87
N LEU A 15 -10.99 -11.39 -5.59
CA LEU A 15 -11.98 -12.10 -4.78
C LEU A 15 -12.63 -13.25 -5.59
N PRO A 16 -13.18 -14.28 -4.92
CA PRO A 16 -13.99 -15.31 -5.58
C PRO A 16 -15.11 -14.70 -6.40
N MET A 17 -15.46 -15.35 -7.52
CA MET A 17 -16.46 -14.83 -8.48
C MET A 17 -17.83 -14.54 -7.86
N ASN A 18 -18.21 -15.27 -6.84
CA ASN A 18 -19.48 -15.13 -6.10
C ASN A 18 -19.38 -14.21 -4.86
N HIS A 19 -18.24 -13.56 -4.62
CA HIS A 19 -18.07 -12.75 -3.42
C HIS A 19 -18.96 -11.50 -3.45
N PRO A 20 -19.66 -11.14 -2.33
CA PRO A 20 -20.61 -10.02 -2.30
C PRO A 20 -20.04 -8.67 -2.75
N TYR A 21 -18.78 -8.38 -2.42
CA TYR A 21 -18.13 -7.11 -2.80
C TYR A 21 -17.99 -6.94 -4.32
N ARG A 22 -17.95 -8.02 -5.10
CA ARG A 22 -17.91 -7.93 -6.56
C ARG A 22 -19.17 -7.31 -7.14
N PHE A 23 -20.32 -7.52 -6.47
CA PHE A 23 -21.63 -7.05 -6.91
C PHE A 23 -22.01 -5.68 -6.35
N GLN A 24 -21.26 -5.17 -5.37
CA GLN A 24 -21.46 -3.81 -4.85
C GLN A 24 -20.85 -2.78 -5.80
N SER A 25 -21.60 -1.73 -6.09
CA SER A 25 -21.16 -0.65 -6.99
C SER A 25 -21.07 0.70 -6.29
N ASP A 26 -21.85 0.92 -5.22
CA ASP A 26 -22.10 2.23 -4.62
C ASP A 26 -20.84 2.90 -4.03
N LYS A 27 -19.95 2.13 -3.42
CA LYS A 27 -18.77 2.66 -2.70
C LYS A 27 -17.44 2.38 -3.41
N PHE A 28 -17.48 1.69 -4.53
CA PHE A 28 -16.30 1.33 -5.28
C PHE A 28 -16.11 2.23 -6.50
N LEU A 29 -14.88 2.25 -6.99
CA LEU A 29 -14.48 3.06 -8.13
C LEU A 29 -15.40 2.84 -9.33
N LYS A 30 -15.79 3.94 -9.99
CA LYS A 30 -16.67 4.00 -11.15
C LYS A 30 -18.08 3.41 -10.98
N GLY A 31 -18.45 3.01 -9.77
CA GLY A 31 -19.78 2.42 -9.52
C GLY A 31 -20.06 1.16 -10.35
N VAL A 32 -19.05 0.36 -10.68
CA VAL A 32 -19.14 -0.79 -11.59
C VAL A 32 -19.12 -2.09 -10.81
N ILE A 33 -19.96 -3.05 -11.23
CA ILE A 33 -19.89 -4.44 -10.78
C ILE A 33 -18.67 -5.10 -11.42
N GLU A 34 -17.86 -5.79 -10.61
CA GLU A 34 -16.65 -6.48 -11.11
C GLU A 34 -16.98 -7.91 -11.56
N ARG A 35 -17.00 -8.10 -12.87
CA ARG A 35 -17.33 -9.40 -13.50
C ARG A 35 -16.11 -10.12 -14.07
N LEU A 36 -14.97 -9.45 -14.18
CA LEU A 36 -13.78 -10.02 -14.78
C LEU A 36 -13.11 -11.03 -13.83
N PRO A 37 -12.56 -12.13 -14.33
CA PRO A 37 -11.80 -13.06 -13.51
C PRO A 37 -10.55 -12.41 -12.95
N PRO A 38 -9.92 -12.97 -11.89
CA PRO A 38 -8.61 -12.56 -11.45
C PRO A 38 -7.60 -12.57 -12.59
N LEU A 39 -6.66 -11.64 -12.57
CA LEU A 39 -5.56 -11.67 -13.54
C LEU A 39 -4.73 -12.93 -13.31
N PRO A 40 -4.44 -13.70 -14.36
CA PRO A 40 -3.57 -14.85 -14.23
C PRO A 40 -2.18 -14.41 -13.79
N ARG A 41 -1.51 -15.24 -13.03
CA ARG A 41 -0.10 -15.01 -12.67
C ARG A 41 0.76 -15.61 -13.78
N PRO A 42 1.47 -14.80 -14.58
CA PRO A 42 2.26 -15.32 -15.68
C PRO A 42 3.45 -16.12 -15.15
N SER A 43 3.72 -17.26 -15.78
CA SER A 43 4.94 -18.02 -15.56
C SER A 43 6.17 -17.24 -16.02
N GLY A 44 7.36 -17.64 -15.58
CA GLY A 44 8.57 -17.00 -16.05
C GLY A 44 8.81 -17.17 -17.54
N LEU A 45 8.39 -18.30 -18.12
CA LEU A 45 8.49 -18.53 -19.56
C LEU A 45 7.54 -17.62 -20.34
N GLU A 46 6.31 -17.44 -19.90
CA GLU A 46 5.37 -16.49 -20.50
C GLU A 46 5.92 -15.06 -20.44
N MET A 47 6.50 -14.67 -19.29
CA MET A 47 7.13 -13.35 -19.14
C MET A 47 8.36 -13.19 -20.03
N LEU A 48 9.20 -14.23 -20.16
CA LEU A 48 10.35 -14.21 -21.07
C LEU A 48 9.88 -14.02 -22.53
N ASN A 49 8.86 -14.76 -22.94
CA ASN A 49 8.29 -14.65 -24.28
C ASN A 49 7.72 -13.26 -24.53
N GLU A 50 7.04 -12.67 -23.55
CA GLU A 50 6.49 -11.32 -23.64
C GLU A 50 7.60 -10.27 -23.73
N VAL A 51 8.62 -10.33 -22.88
CA VAL A 51 9.77 -9.43 -22.93
C VAL A 51 10.49 -9.55 -24.27
N SER A 52 10.69 -10.77 -24.77
CA SER A 52 11.39 -11.02 -26.03
C SER A 52 10.69 -10.40 -27.24
N LYS A 53 9.35 -10.43 -27.29
CA LYS A 53 8.58 -9.79 -28.37
C LYS A 53 8.87 -8.29 -28.54
N TYR A 54 9.11 -7.58 -27.41
CA TYR A 54 9.32 -6.14 -27.44
C TYR A 54 10.79 -5.73 -27.46
N THR A 55 11.68 -6.63 -27.05
CA THR A 55 13.12 -6.35 -26.91
C THR A 55 13.97 -6.93 -28.03
N GLU A 56 13.38 -7.57 -29.03
CA GLU A 56 14.12 -8.10 -30.19
C GLU A 56 14.83 -6.97 -30.93
N GLY A 57 16.15 -7.03 -30.97
CA GLY A 57 17.00 -5.98 -31.55
C GLY A 57 17.16 -4.70 -30.70
N HIS A 58 16.52 -4.60 -29.54
CA HIS A 58 16.59 -3.43 -28.65
C HIS A 58 16.61 -3.83 -27.18
N ASN A 59 17.70 -3.60 -26.48
CA ASN A 59 17.78 -3.85 -25.04
C ASN A 59 17.28 -2.66 -24.18
N GLY A 60 16.96 -1.53 -24.82
CA GLY A 60 16.60 -0.29 -24.14
C GLY A 60 17.77 0.36 -23.41
N GLY A 61 17.56 1.52 -22.82
CA GLY A 61 18.58 2.27 -22.10
C GLY A 61 18.00 3.14 -20.99
N SER A 62 18.84 3.87 -20.30
CA SER A 62 18.43 4.79 -19.23
C SER A 62 17.96 6.15 -19.77
N SER A 63 18.25 6.49 -21.01
CA SER A 63 17.81 7.73 -21.64
C SER A 63 16.36 7.62 -22.14
N TYR A 64 15.66 8.74 -22.19
CA TYR A 64 14.31 8.81 -22.76
C TYR A 64 14.27 8.36 -24.23
N ASN A 65 15.33 8.63 -24.99
CA ASN A 65 15.45 8.29 -26.42
C ASN A 65 15.78 6.80 -26.66
N ASP A 66 16.19 6.07 -25.60
CA ASP A 66 16.60 4.66 -25.69
C ASP A 66 15.49 3.70 -25.26
N LYS A 67 14.24 4.19 -25.18
CA LYS A 67 13.10 3.34 -24.80
C LYS A 67 12.80 2.32 -25.87
N ILE A 68 12.38 1.13 -25.42
CA ILE A 68 11.95 0.05 -26.33
C ILE A 68 10.79 0.54 -27.20
N PRO A 69 10.83 0.32 -28.53
CA PRO A 69 9.81 0.77 -29.47
C PRO A 69 8.40 0.28 -29.05
N GLY A 70 7.44 1.22 -28.97
CA GLY A 70 6.08 0.93 -28.52
C GLY A 70 5.83 1.22 -27.04
N PHE A 71 6.81 1.74 -26.31
CA PHE A 71 6.65 2.16 -24.92
C PHE A 71 5.52 3.20 -24.75
N GLY A 72 4.68 2.97 -23.75
CA GLY A 72 3.54 3.83 -23.42
C GLY A 72 2.29 3.59 -24.27
N VAL A 73 2.38 2.80 -25.36
CA VAL A 73 1.27 2.45 -26.26
C VAL A 73 0.99 0.95 -26.25
N LYS A 74 1.99 0.14 -26.56
CA LYS A 74 1.89 -1.32 -26.64
C LYS A 74 2.32 -2.01 -25.34
N HIS A 75 3.26 -1.42 -24.61
CA HIS A 75 3.84 -1.94 -23.38
C HIS A 75 4.48 -0.82 -22.56
N ASN A 76 4.88 -1.13 -21.32
CA ASN A 76 5.57 -0.20 -20.43
C ASN A 76 7.03 -0.63 -20.13
N TRP A 77 7.62 -1.49 -20.95
CA TRP A 77 9.00 -1.92 -20.80
C TRP A 77 9.96 -0.81 -21.25
N VAL A 78 10.80 -0.36 -20.33
CA VAL A 78 11.82 0.67 -20.60
C VAL A 78 13.09 0.03 -21.12
N LYS A 79 13.49 -1.10 -20.51
CA LYS A 79 14.68 -1.88 -20.91
C LYS A 79 14.51 -3.35 -20.52
N LYS A 80 15.23 -4.22 -21.18
CA LYS A 80 15.39 -5.62 -20.77
C LYS A 80 16.37 -5.70 -19.59
N SER A 81 15.97 -6.39 -18.53
CA SER A 81 16.87 -6.66 -17.41
C SER A 81 17.94 -7.68 -17.83
N ILE A 82 19.18 -7.47 -17.41
CA ILE A 82 20.29 -8.40 -17.62
C ILE A 82 20.02 -9.79 -17.04
N PHE A 83 19.18 -9.89 -16.01
CA PHE A 83 18.80 -11.18 -15.44
C PHE A 83 18.11 -12.12 -16.43
N TRP A 84 17.49 -11.61 -17.50
CA TRP A 84 16.90 -12.45 -18.54
C TRP A 84 17.94 -13.16 -19.42
N GLU A 85 19.21 -12.85 -19.28
CA GLU A 85 20.34 -13.54 -19.92
C GLU A 85 20.75 -14.80 -19.14
N LEU A 86 20.33 -14.91 -17.88
CA LEU A 86 20.56 -16.10 -17.06
C LEU A 86 19.63 -17.23 -17.50
N PRO A 87 20.17 -18.42 -17.85
CA PRO A 87 19.38 -19.50 -18.43
C PRO A 87 18.27 -20.05 -17.50
N TYR A 88 18.42 -19.86 -16.19
CA TYR A 88 17.49 -20.32 -15.17
C TYR A 88 16.53 -19.24 -14.68
N TRP A 89 16.68 -17.96 -15.11
CA TRP A 89 15.89 -16.86 -14.55
C TRP A 89 14.38 -17.04 -14.71
N HIS A 90 13.97 -17.53 -15.88
CA HIS A 90 12.56 -17.79 -16.18
C HIS A 90 11.96 -18.97 -15.40
N THR A 91 12.79 -19.84 -14.81
CA THR A 91 12.30 -20.95 -13.97
C THR A 91 12.06 -20.55 -12.53
N ASN A 92 12.58 -19.39 -12.09
CA ASN A 92 12.37 -18.92 -10.74
C ASN A 92 10.90 -18.55 -10.51
N LEU A 93 10.33 -19.03 -9.42
CA LEU A 93 8.97 -18.68 -9.00
C LEU A 93 8.88 -17.25 -8.47
N ILE A 94 9.94 -16.76 -7.83
CA ILE A 94 10.12 -15.36 -7.41
C ILE A 94 11.27 -14.77 -8.23
N ARG A 95 10.97 -13.86 -9.12
CA ARG A 95 11.95 -13.16 -9.96
C ARG A 95 12.34 -11.79 -9.45
N HIS A 96 11.55 -11.22 -8.58
CA HIS A 96 11.89 -10.06 -7.74
C HIS A 96 11.31 -10.29 -6.36
N ASN A 97 12.06 -9.86 -5.38
CA ASN A 97 11.69 -9.97 -3.99
C ASN A 97 10.91 -8.73 -3.57
N LEU A 98 9.66 -8.92 -3.17
CA LEU A 98 8.88 -7.83 -2.55
C LEU A 98 9.38 -7.62 -1.12
N ASP A 99 9.98 -6.47 -0.87
CA ASP A 99 10.44 -6.12 0.47
C ASP A 99 9.24 -5.76 1.36
N VAL A 100 8.88 -6.70 2.22
CA VAL A 100 7.73 -6.56 3.12
C VAL A 100 7.89 -5.36 4.05
N MET A 101 9.09 -5.10 4.57
CA MET A 101 9.32 -3.96 5.47
C MET A 101 9.14 -2.62 4.76
N HIS A 102 9.57 -2.52 3.51
CA HIS A 102 9.36 -1.33 2.68
C HIS A 102 7.88 -1.10 2.36
N ILE A 103 7.17 -2.17 1.98
CA ILE A 103 5.72 -2.12 1.71
C ILE A 103 4.97 -1.71 2.97
N GLU A 104 5.23 -2.39 4.09
CA GLU A 104 4.61 -2.13 5.38
C GLU A 104 4.81 -0.68 5.84
N LYS A 105 6.04 -0.17 5.73
CA LYS A 105 6.35 1.23 6.05
C LYS A 105 5.53 2.21 5.22
N ASN A 106 5.41 2.00 3.92
CA ASN A 106 4.65 2.90 3.06
C ASN A 106 3.15 2.80 3.33
N VAL A 107 2.61 1.60 3.54
CA VAL A 107 1.22 1.40 3.97
C VAL A 107 0.97 2.09 5.31
N PHE A 108 1.88 1.95 6.28
CA PHE A 108 1.81 2.67 7.54
C PHE A 108 1.78 4.19 7.32
N ASP A 109 2.69 4.74 6.54
CA ASP A 109 2.75 6.17 6.24
C ASP A 109 1.44 6.67 5.62
N ASN A 110 0.88 5.93 4.67
CA ASN A 110 -0.39 6.27 4.02
C ASN A 110 -1.55 6.27 5.02
N ILE A 111 -1.65 5.27 5.87
CA ILE A 111 -2.68 5.19 6.93
C ILE A 111 -2.48 6.30 7.94
N PHE A 112 -1.31 6.36 8.57
CA PHE A 112 -1.03 7.24 9.68
C PHE A 112 -1.23 8.71 9.29
N TYR A 113 -0.61 9.16 8.20
CA TYR A 113 -0.71 10.56 7.79
C TYR A 113 -2.10 10.93 7.25
N THR A 114 -2.86 9.97 6.72
CA THR A 114 -4.24 10.24 6.28
C THR A 114 -5.20 10.30 7.46
N VAL A 115 -5.08 9.40 8.44
CA VAL A 115 -5.88 9.42 9.66
C VAL A 115 -5.56 10.66 10.51
N MET A 116 -4.29 10.99 10.65
CA MET A 116 -3.81 12.19 11.36
C MET A 116 -4.03 13.49 10.56
N ASP A 117 -4.61 13.44 9.34
CA ASP A 117 -4.86 14.59 8.46
C ASP A 117 -3.64 15.52 8.32
N CYS A 118 -2.45 14.93 8.15
CA CYS A 118 -1.19 15.66 8.09
C CYS A 118 -1.06 16.41 6.76
N PRO A 119 -0.87 17.74 6.76
CA PRO A 119 -0.69 18.51 5.54
C PRO A 119 0.48 17.98 4.69
N ASN A 120 0.28 17.93 3.37
CA ASN A 120 1.25 17.50 2.35
C ASN A 120 1.71 16.02 2.44
N ARG A 121 1.24 15.25 3.43
CA ARG A 121 1.54 13.81 3.58
C ARG A 121 0.30 12.94 3.51
N SER A 122 -0.87 13.50 3.80
CA SER A 122 -2.15 12.81 3.66
C SER A 122 -2.46 12.47 2.21
N LYS A 123 -2.94 11.27 1.95
CA LYS A 123 -3.48 10.85 0.65
C LYS A 123 -4.83 11.49 0.34
N ASP A 124 -5.44 12.12 1.31
CA ASP A 124 -6.68 12.86 1.18
C ASP A 124 -6.42 14.37 0.99
N ASN A 125 -6.19 14.77 -0.24
CA ASN A 125 -5.97 16.17 -0.63
C ASN A 125 -7.06 16.66 -1.60
N LEU A 126 -7.02 17.94 -2.00
CA LEU A 126 -8.01 18.52 -2.90
C LEU A 126 -8.11 17.77 -4.24
N LYS A 127 -7.00 17.33 -4.82
CA LYS A 127 -6.99 16.58 -6.08
C LYS A 127 -7.67 15.22 -5.90
N ALA A 128 -7.39 14.52 -4.78
CA ALA A 128 -8.06 13.28 -4.42
C ALA A 128 -9.57 13.42 -4.32
N ARG A 129 -10.04 14.57 -3.83
CA ARG A 129 -11.48 14.86 -3.69
C ARG A 129 -12.14 15.19 -5.03
N LEU A 130 -11.42 15.80 -5.97
CA LEU A 130 -11.89 15.94 -7.35
C LEU A 130 -12.03 14.57 -8.02
N ASP A 131 -11.08 13.65 -7.81
CA ASP A 131 -11.17 12.30 -8.35
C ASP A 131 -12.37 11.53 -7.77
N ILE A 132 -12.69 11.72 -6.49
CA ILE A 132 -13.91 11.14 -5.90
C ILE A 132 -15.16 11.60 -6.64
N GLN A 133 -15.27 12.88 -6.93
CA GLN A 133 -16.43 13.43 -7.65
C GLN A 133 -16.58 12.81 -9.06
N LEU A 134 -15.46 12.52 -9.72
CA LEU A 134 -15.45 11.93 -11.06
C LEU A 134 -15.66 10.42 -11.07
N TYR A 135 -15.16 9.71 -10.06
CA TYR A 135 -15.00 8.26 -10.13
C TYR A 135 -15.69 7.47 -9.04
N CYS A 136 -16.20 8.09 -7.97
CA CYS A 136 -16.77 7.38 -6.83
C CYS A 136 -18.07 8.00 -6.33
N GLN A 137 -19.01 7.15 -5.90
CA GLN A 137 -20.24 7.58 -5.23
C GLN A 137 -19.99 7.74 -3.71
N LYS A 138 -19.24 8.78 -3.33
CA LYS A 138 -18.97 9.12 -1.93
C LYS A 138 -19.32 10.60 -1.68
N PRO A 139 -20.61 10.97 -1.69
CA PRO A 139 -21.04 12.37 -1.64
C PRO A 139 -20.53 13.13 -0.41
N ASN A 140 -20.41 12.44 0.74
CA ASN A 140 -19.88 13.02 1.97
C ASN A 140 -18.42 13.50 1.87
N LEU A 141 -17.72 13.07 0.84
CA LEU A 141 -16.33 13.42 0.59
C LEU A 141 -16.18 14.42 -0.56
N HIS A 142 -17.26 14.84 -1.22
CA HIS A 142 -17.22 15.82 -2.28
C HIS A 142 -16.77 17.18 -1.73
N LEU A 143 -16.08 17.95 -2.57
CA LEU A 143 -15.70 19.33 -2.24
C LEU A 143 -16.96 20.18 -2.06
N GLN A 144 -16.90 21.10 -1.13
CA GLN A 144 -17.98 22.03 -0.81
C GLN A 144 -17.51 23.47 -1.00
N GLN A 145 -18.45 24.38 -1.19
CA GLN A 145 -18.21 25.82 -1.24
C GLN A 145 -18.85 26.48 -0.02
N ASP A 146 -18.15 27.42 0.57
CA ASP A 146 -18.70 28.28 1.62
C ASP A 146 -19.49 29.46 1.01
N MET A 147 -20.09 30.26 1.87
CA MET A 147 -20.88 31.43 1.48
C MET A 147 -20.07 32.49 0.69
N SER A 148 -18.74 32.45 0.78
CA SER A 148 -17.83 33.34 0.02
C SER A 148 -17.41 32.74 -1.32
N GLY A 149 -17.87 31.53 -1.68
CA GLY A 149 -17.49 30.83 -2.88
C GLY A 149 -16.14 30.08 -2.78
N ARG A 150 -15.49 30.06 -1.61
CA ARG A 150 -14.23 29.35 -1.40
C ARG A 150 -14.49 27.87 -1.32
N VAL A 151 -13.76 27.11 -2.15
CA VAL A 151 -13.81 25.64 -2.14
C VAL A 151 -13.02 25.09 -0.95
N TYR A 152 -13.62 24.20 -0.21
CA TYR A 152 -12.98 23.49 0.89
C TYR A 152 -13.24 22.00 0.86
N LYS A 153 -12.36 21.25 1.53
CA LYS A 153 -12.42 19.79 1.70
C LYS A 153 -13.16 19.49 3.02
N PRO A 154 -14.37 18.91 2.98
CA PRO A 154 -15.02 18.45 4.21
C PRO A 154 -14.19 17.33 4.85
N LYS A 155 -14.18 17.29 6.18
CA LYS A 155 -13.40 16.31 6.91
C LYS A 155 -13.97 14.89 6.70
N GLY A 156 -13.10 13.95 6.30
CA GLY A 156 -13.49 12.55 6.21
C GLY A 156 -13.70 11.92 7.59
N THR A 157 -14.59 10.94 7.68
CA THR A 157 -14.86 10.21 8.94
C THR A 157 -13.65 9.43 9.46
N TYR A 158 -12.65 9.22 8.61
CA TYR A 158 -11.37 8.61 8.93
C TYR A 158 -10.31 9.57 9.45
N CYS A 159 -10.57 10.87 9.43
CA CYS A 159 -9.61 11.89 9.88
C CYS A 159 -9.87 12.30 11.34
N LEU A 160 -8.84 12.33 12.15
CA LEU A 160 -8.92 12.77 13.54
C LEU A 160 -9.05 14.29 13.66
N HIS A 161 -9.86 14.77 14.62
CA HIS A 161 -9.90 16.19 14.99
C HIS A 161 -8.63 16.58 15.75
N LYS A 162 -8.31 17.88 15.76
CA LYS A 162 -7.07 18.41 16.39
C LYS A 162 -6.87 17.92 17.83
N LYS A 163 -7.92 17.89 18.65
CA LYS A 163 -7.86 17.37 20.01
C LYS A 163 -7.46 15.90 20.04
N GLN A 164 -8.10 15.07 19.20
CA GLN A 164 -7.80 13.64 19.09
C GLN A 164 -6.37 13.40 18.57
N GLN A 165 -5.91 14.21 17.60
CA GLN A 165 -4.52 14.17 17.12
C GLN A 165 -3.54 14.44 18.28
N GLN A 166 -3.80 15.44 19.11
CA GLN A 166 -2.99 15.74 20.27
C GLN A 166 -2.97 14.59 21.28
N GLU A 167 -4.13 14.01 21.58
CA GLU A 167 -4.25 12.86 22.49
C GLU A 167 -3.43 11.66 22.00
N VAL A 168 -3.49 11.34 20.70
CA VAL A 168 -2.67 10.27 20.09
C VAL A 168 -1.18 10.61 20.19
N LEU A 169 -0.78 11.86 19.91
CA LEU A 169 0.62 12.27 19.98
C LEU A 169 1.15 12.25 21.40
N SER A 170 0.39 12.72 22.39
CA SER A 170 0.76 12.64 23.80
C SER A 170 0.93 11.20 24.25
N TRP A 171 -0.01 10.32 23.87
CA TRP A 171 0.12 8.89 24.12
C TRP A 171 1.39 8.30 23.48
N MET A 172 1.67 8.64 22.21
CA MET A 172 2.89 8.18 21.53
C MET A 172 4.17 8.70 22.23
N LYS A 173 4.13 9.89 22.83
CA LYS A 173 5.25 10.50 23.56
C LYS A 173 5.57 9.75 24.84
N GLU A 174 4.57 9.18 25.49
CA GLU A 174 4.70 8.43 26.74
C GLU A 174 5.14 6.98 26.52
N LEU A 175 5.16 6.49 25.25
CA LEU A 175 5.58 5.12 24.96
C LEU A 175 7.02 4.86 25.38
N SER A 176 7.18 3.84 26.18
CA SER A 176 8.48 3.29 26.58
C SER A 176 8.57 1.83 26.17
N PHE A 177 9.66 1.46 25.56
CA PHE A 177 9.92 0.10 25.11
C PHE A 177 11.14 -0.49 25.82
N PRO A 178 11.19 -1.81 25.99
CA PRO A 178 12.40 -2.49 26.44
C PRO A 178 13.57 -2.21 25.49
N ASP A 179 14.77 -2.24 26.03
CA ASP A 179 16.00 -2.02 25.27
C ASP A 179 16.08 -2.97 24.06
N GLY A 180 16.40 -2.40 22.90
CA GLY A 180 16.53 -3.15 21.66
C GLY A 180 15.20 -3.52 20.95
N TYR A 181 14.03 -3.24 21.55
CA TYR A 181 12.75 -3.60 20.94
C TYR A 181 12.26 -2.59 19.89
N ALA A 182 12.34 -1.30 20.21
CA ALA A 182 12.02 -0.23 19.26
C ALA A 182 12.91 0.98 19.56
N SER A 183 13.36 1.69 18.52
CA SER A 183 14.42 2.64 18.75
C SER A 183 13.94 3.92 19.38
N SER A 184 12.77 4.47 19.00
CA SER A 184 12.48 5.81 19.48
C SER A 184 11.19 6.46 18.99
N ILE A 185 10.07 5.77 18.98
CA ILE A 185 8.79 6.37 18.57
C ILE A 185 8.51 7.67 19.35
N SER A 186 8.74 7.68 20.66
CA SER A 186 8.53 8.87 21.51
C SER A 186 9.39 10.07 21.11
N ARG A 187 10.62 9.85 20.63
CA ARG A 187 11.52 10.95 20.19
C ARG A 187 11.09 11.53 18.83
N CYS A 188 10.35 10.77 18.03
CA CYS A 188 9.84 11.22 16.75
C CYS A 188 8.64 12.18 16.86
N VAL A 189 8.02 12.26 18.05
CA VAL A 189 6.85 13.09 18.31
C VAL A 189 7.27 14.51 18.67
N LYS A 190 6.75 15.48 17.93
CA LYS A 190 6.89 16.93 18.15
C LYS A 190 5.53 17.51 18.50
N GLU A 191 5.14 17.41 19.77
CA GLU A 191 3.80 17.79 20.25
C GLU A 191 3.43 19.24 19.93
N ALA A 192 4.35 20.18 20.19
CA ALA A 192 4.13 21.61 19.91
C ALA A 192 3.80 21.91 18.45
N GLN A 193 4.23 21.05 17.52
CA GLN A 193 3.97 21.17 16.07
C GLN A 193 2.88 20.21 15.60
N CYS A 194 2.27 19.43 16.48
CA CYS A 194 1.35 18.33 16.14
C CYS A 194 1.89 17.46 14.98
N LYS A 195 3.16 17.05 15.08
CA LYS A 195 3.89 16.38 13.99
C LYS A 195 4.66 15.18 14.49
N VAL A 196 4.71 14.14 13.65
CA VAL A 196 5.64 13.01 13.79
C VAL A 196 6.65 13.06 12.65
N SER A 197 7.93 12.92 12.97
CA SER A 197 9.01 12.94 11.98
C SER A 197 10.20 12.11 12.43
N GLY A 198 10.85 11.45 11.46
CA GLY A 198 12.07 10.69 11.73
C GLY A 198 11.83 9.25 12.20
N MET A 199 10.61 8.71 12.11
CA MET A 199 10.37 7.29 12.34
C MET A 199 11.15 6.46 11.32
N LYS A 200 11.90 5.50 11.81
CA LYS A 200 12.60 4.51 10.99
C LYS A 200 11.64 3.42 10.52
N SER A 201 12.01 2.66 9.50
CA SER A 201 11.17 1.54 9.00
C SER A 201 10.80 0.57 10.11
N HIS A 202 11.71 0.27 11.03
CA HIS A 202 11.44 -0.58 12.19
C HIS A 202 10.43 0.02 13.17
N ASP A 203 10.45 1.34 13.40
CA ASP A 203 9.45 2.00 14.25
C ASP A 203 8.06 1.92 13.62
N CYS A 204 7.97 2.08 12.30
CA CYS A 204 6.73 1.92 11.55
C CYS A 204 6.20 0.48 11.63
N HIS A 205 7.10 -0.50 11.50
CA HIS A 205 6.83 -1.92 11.67
C HIS A 205 6.23 -2.24 13.05
N VAL A 206 6.88 -1.78 14.13
CA VAL A 206 6.34 -1.97 15.48
C VAL A 206 4.99 -1.27 15.64
N PHE A 207 4.86 -0.06 15.10
CA PHE A 207 3.61 0.69 15.22
C PHE A 207 2.44 -0.01 14.52
N ILE A 208 2.59 -0.36 13.26
CA ILE A 208 1.50 -0.96 12.48
C ILE A 208 1.10 -2.32 13.04
N GLN A 209 2.06 -3.13 13.46
CA GLN A 209 1.78 -4.50 13.92
C GLN A 209 1.26 -4.58 15.36
N ARG A 210 1.58 -3.62 16.21
CA ARG A 210 1.31 -3.71 17.65
C ARG A 210 0.49 -2.56 18.22
N LEU A 211 0.73 -1.35 17.74
CA LEU A 211 0.21 -0.14 18.37
C LEU A 211 -1.00 0.46 17.63
N LEU A 212 -1.06 0.31 16.31
CA LEU A 212 -2.07 0.95 15.47
C LEU A 212 -3.51 0.67 15.93
N PRO A 213 -3.90 -0.58 16.26
CA PRO A 213 -5.26 -0.85 16.73
C PRO A 213 -5.58 -0.12 18.04
N THR A 214 -4.64 -0.08 18.98
CA THR A 214 -4.82 0.58 20.28
C THR A 214 -4.85 2.10 20.14
N ALA A 215 -3.93 2.66 19.35
CA ALA A 215 -3.80 4.10 19.13
C ALA A 215 -5.09 4.74 18.59
N PHE A 216 -5.80 4.05 17.71
CA PHE A 216 -6.93 4.62 16.98
C PHE A 216 -8.30 4.10 17.42
N ARG A 217 -8.38 3.08 18.27
CA ARG A 217 -9.64 2.50 18.75
C ARG A 217 -10.64 3.52 19.29
N PRO A 218 -10.26 4.50 20.13
CA PRO A 218 -11.21 5.44 20.72
C PRO A 218 -11.79 6.45 19.72
N TYR A 219 -11.18 6.61 18.56
CA TYR A 219 -11.43 7.74 17.67
C TYR A 219 -12.02 7.37 16.31
N LEU A 220 -11.72 6.19 15.80
CA LEU A 220 -12.17 5.78 14.47
C LEU A 220 -13.52 5.06 14.50
N PRO A 221 -14.34 5.25 13.45
CA PRO A 221 -15.54 4.44 13.28
C PRO A 221 -15.21 2.94 13.28
N ARG A 222 -16.07 2.14 13.92
CA ARG A 222 -15.85 0.71 14.10
C ARG A 222 -15.47 -0.05 12.82
N PRO A 223 -16.13 0.14 11.65
CA PRO A 223 -15.76 -0.59 10.43
C PRO A 223 -14.35 -0.28 9.94
N LEU A 224 -13.88 0.96 10.13
CA LEU A 224 -12.51 1.35 9.75
C LEU A 224 -11.51 0.77 10.74
N TRP A 225 -11.78 0.91 12.04
CA TRP A 225 -10.90 0.37 13.07
C TRP A 225 -10.74 -1.15 12.95
N GLU A 226 -11.83 -1.88 12.66
CA GLU A 226 -11.79 -3.34 12.41
C GLU A 226 -10.90 -3.67 11.20
N ALA A 227 -11.08 -2.98 10.06
CA ALA A 227 -10.26 -3.20 8.86
C ALA A 227 -8.76 -2.91 9.11
N LEU A 228 -8.44 -1.84 9.85
CA LEU A 228 -7.07 -1.52 10.23
C LEU A 228 -6.48 -2.53 11.22
N THR A 229 -7.30 -3.07 12.11
CA THR A 229 -6.89 -4.14 13.04
C THR A 229 -6.59 -5.43 12.28
N GLU A 230 -7.44 -5.82 11.34
CA GLU A 230 -7.19 -6.97 10.47
C GLU A 230 -5.89 -6.79 9.66
N LEU A 231 -5.64 -5.60 9.15
CA LEU A 231 -4.40 -5.27 8.44
C LEU A 231 -3.17 -5.34 9.36
N SER A 232 -3.30 -4.87 10.61
CA SER A 232 -2.27 -5.00 11.64
C SER A 232 -1.91 -6.46 11.92
N VAL A 233 -2.93 -7.30 12.08
CA VAL A 233 -2.77 -8.76 12.24
C VAL A 233 -2.11 -9.38 11.01
N PHE A 234 -2.54 -8.99 9.81
CA PHE A 234 -1.94 -9.46 8.55
C PHE A 234 -0.43 -9.21 8.51
N PHE A 235 0.03 -7.97 8.80
CA PHE A 235 1.47 -7.66 8.77
C PHE A 235 2.23 -8.39 9.88
N ARG A 236 1.64 -8.56 11.05
CA ARG A 236 2.24 -9.35 12.13
C ARG A 236 2.43 -10.80 11.71
N ASP A 237 1.42 -11.40 11.11
CA ASP A 237 1.41 -12.82 10.79
C ASP A 237 2.28 -13.14 9.55
N ILE A 238 2.33 -12.25 8.54
CA ILE A 238 3.25 -12.41 7.39
C ILE A 238 4.72 -12.30 7.81
N CYS A 239 5.02 -11.55 8.87
CA CYS A 239 6.35 -11.41 9.46
C CYS A 239 6.65 -12.48 10.52
N SER A 240 5.83 -13.53 10.64
CA SER A 240 6.11 -14.64 11.56
C SER A 240 7.32 -15.45 11.08
N THR A 241 8.10 -15.95 12.05
CA THR A 241 9.24 -16.86 11.78
C THR A 241 8.80 -18.25 11.36
N ASN A 242 7.60 -18.66 11.75
CA ASN A 242 7.01 -19.94 11.42
C ASN A 242 5.83 -19.72 10.48
N LEU A 243 5.97 -20.15 9.22
CA LEU A 243 4.92 -20.04 8.21
C LEU A 243 4.27 -21.39 7.96
N ASN A 244 2.94 -21.39 7.85
CA ASN A 244 2.15 -22.53 7.43
C ASN A 244 1.55 -22.24 6.05
N ALA A 245 1.73 -23.13 5.08
CA ALA A 245 1.26 -22.93 3.70
C ALA A 245 -0.25 -22.74 3.61
N GLN A 246 -1.04 -23.46 4.40
CA GLN A 246 -2.50 -23.33 4.45
C GLN A 246 -2.90 -21.97 5.02
N HIS A 247 -2.19 -21.51 6.06
CA HIS A 247 -2.40 -20.18 6.63
C HIS A 247 -2.09 -19.07 5.62
N MET A 248 -1.03 -19.22 4.81
CA MET A 248 -0.71 -18.26 3.74
C MET A 248 -1.82 -18.18 2.67
N GLU A 249 -2.47 -19.30 2.36
CA GLU A 249 -3.62 -19.31 1.44
C GLU A 249 -4.82 -18.54 2.01
N LEU A 250 -5.12 -18.73 3.28
CA LEU A 250 -6.16 -17.96 3.98
C LEU A 250 -5.81 -16.47 4.03
N MET A 251 -4.57 -16.13 4.36
CA MET A 251 -4.10 -14.75 4.38
C MET A 251 -4.20 -14.08 3.01
N GLN A 252 -3.97 -14.82 1.92
CA GLN A 252 -4.11 -14.30 0.56
C GLN A 252 -5.56 -13.90 0.25
N MET A 253 -6.53 -14.64 0.72
CA MET A 253 -7.94 -14.27 0.58
C MET A 253 -8.31 -13.10 1.49
N ASN A 254 -7.87 -13.15 2.74
CA ASN A 254 -8.20 -12.15 3.75
C ASN A 254 -7.65 -10.76 3.39
N ILE A 255 -6.41 -10.67 2.89
CA ILE A 255 -5.82 -9.36 2.53
C ILE A 255 -6.61 -8.66 1.42
N ILE A 256 -7.10 -9.42 0.44
CA ILE A 256 -7.91 -8.85 -0.64
C ILE A 256 -9.19 -8.25 -0.06
N GLU A 257 -9.82 -8.96 0.86
CA GLU A 257 -11.03 -8.48 1.53
C GLU A 257 -10.76 -7.23 2.38
N ILE A 258 -9.64 -7.21 3.13
CA ILE A 258 -9.20 -6.06 3.92
C ILE A 258 -9.01 -4.84 3.03
N ILE A 259 -8.29 -4.96 1.91
CA ILE A 259 -8.10 -3.87 0.96
C ILE A 259 -9.44 -3.38 0.40
N CYS A 260 -10.37 -4.29 0.09
CA CYS A 260 -11.72 -3.91 -0.35
C CYS A 260 -12.52 -3.18 0.74
N LYS A 261 -12.39 -3.57 2.02
CA LYS A 261 -12.99 -2.84 3.16
C LYS A 261 -12.45 -1.40 3.22
N LEU A 262 -11.15 -1.23 3.08
CA LEU A 262 -10.50 0.09 3.07
C LEU A 262 -10.90 0.91 1.82
N GLU A 263 -11.03 0.28 0.62
CA GLU A 263 -11.46 0.95 -0.61
C GLU A 263 -12.86 1.57 -0.47
N ARG A 264 -13.75 0.98 0.31
CA ARG A 264 -15.07 1.55 0.59
C ARG A 264 -15.02 2.82 1.43
N ILE A 265 -13.95 3.05 2.17
CA ILE A 265 -13.80 4.14 3.14
C ILE A 265 -12.92 5.26 2.59
N PHE A 266 -11.68 4.93 2.21
CA PHE A 266 -10.68 5.90 1.76
C PHE A 266 -10.93 6.39 0.32
N PRO A 267 -10.38 7.57 -0.05
CA PRO A 267 -10.41 8.03 -1.43
C PRO A 267 -9.54 7.12 -2.33
N PRO A 268 -9.82 7.07 -3.67
CA PRO A 268 -9.03 6.26 -4.60
C PRO A 268 -7.53 6.52 -4.56
N SER A 269 -7.12 7.78 -4.36
CA SER A 269 -5.72 8.19 -4.26
C SER A 269 -4.95 7.58 -3.07
N PHE A 270 -5.67 6.97 -2.13
CA PHE A 270 -5.07 6.22 -1.03
C PHE A 270 -4.38 4.94 -1.54
N PHE A 271 -4.91 4.34 -2.61
CA PHE A 271 -4.46 3.04 -3.12
C PHE A 271 -3.40 3.23 -4.20
N ASP A 272 -2.17 3.36 -3.78
CA ASP A 272 -1.01 3.31 -4.67
C ASP A 272 -0.48 1.86 -4.83
N SER A 273 0.71 1.73 -5.39
CA SER A 273 1.33 0.42 -5.59
C SER A 273 1.56 -0.34 -4.28
N MET A 274 1.78 0.34 -3.17
CA MET A 274 2.13 -0.30 -1.90
C MET A 274 0.95 -1.06 -1.29
N GLU A 275 -0.25 -0.47 -1.29
CA GLU A 275 -1.48 -1.17 -0.88
C GLU A 275 -1.77 -2.36 -1.78
N HIS A 276 -1.58 -2.19 -3.10
CA HIS A 276 -1.79 -3.28 -4.05
C HIS A 276 -0.81 -4.44 -3.84
N LEU A 277 0.46 -4.15 -3.59
CA LEU A 277 1.49 -5.18 -3.42
C LEU A 277 1.23 -6.10 -2.22
N THR A 278 0.48 -5.65 -1.22
CA THR A 278 0.11 -6.50 -0.07
C THR A 278 -0.63 -7.78 -0.49
N ILE A 279 -1.41 -7.73 -1.60
CA ILE A 279 -2.14 -8.89 -2.13
C ILE A 279 -1.19 -10.02 -2.56
N HIS A 280 0.03 -9.70 -2.93
CA HIS A 280 1.01 -10.67 -3.46
C HIS A 280 1.92 -11.26 -2.37
N LEU A 281 2.02 -10.61 -1.20
CA LEU A 281 2.93 -11.01 -0.13
C LEU A 281 2.71 -12.44 0.39
N PRO A 282 1.47 -12.94 0.61
CA PRO A 282 1.26 -14.28 1.10
C PRO A 282 1.76 -15.37 0.14
N TYR A 283 1.57 -15.15 -1.18
CA TYR A 283 2.11 -16.07 -2.17
C TYR A 283 3.64 -16.10 -2.15
N GLU A 284 4.28 -14.93 -2.10
CA GLU A 284 5.74 -14.88 -2.03
C GLU A 284 6.28 -15.52 -0.74
N ALA A 285 5.59 -15.31 0.39
CA ALA A 285 5.96 -15.95 1.64
C ALA A 285 5.78 -17.49 1.58
N LYS A 286 4.72 -17.97 0.92
CA LYS A 286 4.50 -19.40 0.68
C LYS A 286 5.62 -20.02 -0.14
N VAL A 287 6.12 -19.32 -1.16
CA VAL A 287 7.14 -19.83 -2.10
C VAL A 287 8.56 -19.60 -1.57
N GLY A 288 8.83 -18.41 -1.02
CA GLY A 288 10.17 -17.98 -0.61
C GLY A 288 10.48 -18.14 0.88
N GLY A 289 9.52 -18.65 1.67
CA GLY A 289 9.69 -18.81 3.12
C GLY A 289 9.58 -17.51 3.91
N PRO A 290 9.96 -17.52 5.20
CA PRO A 290 9.81 -16.40 6.11
C PRO A 290 10.52 -15.13 5.62
N VAL A 291 9.83 -14.01 5.71
CA VAL A 291 10.27 -12.72 5.14
C VAL A 291 11.57 -12.21 5.77
N GLN A 292 11.88 -12.60 7.01
CA GLN A 292 13.11 -12.22 7.70
C GLN A 292 14.38 -12.63 6.97
N TYR A 293 14.34 -13.73 6.24
CA TYR A 293 15.47 -14.23 5.45
C TYR A 293 15.58 -13.54 4.08
N ARG A 294 14.62 -12.71 3.72
CA ARG A 294 14.51 -12.05 2.43
C ARG A 294 14.48 -10.52 2.53
N TRP A 295 14.64 -9.95 3.73
CA TRP A 295 14.71 -8.50 3.93
C TRP A 295 15.89 -7.88 3.21
N MET A 296 15.66 -6.74 2.58
CA MET A 296 16.68 -6.02 1.82
C MET A 296 17.51 -5.05 2.67
N TYR A 297 16.99 -4.58 3.79
CA TYR A 297 17.65 -3.58 4.62
C TYR A 297 19.08 -3.95 5.10
N PRO A 298 19.46 -5.22 5.35
CA PRO A 298 20.84 -5.56 5.67
C PRO A 298 21.77 -5.28 4.51
N PHE A 299 21.33 -5.57 3.27
CA PHE A 299 22.09 -5.31 2.04
C PHE A 299 22.19 -3.81 1.75
N GLU A 300 21.11 -3.05 1.93
CA GLU A 300 21.12 -1.58 1.80
C GLU A 300 22.12 -0.94 2.76
N ARG A 301 22.17 -1.38 4.02
CA ARG A 301 23.17 -0.92 4.98
C ARG A 301 24.59 -1.26 4.57
N TYR A 302 24.80 -2.46 4.04
CA TYR A 302 26.12 -2.90 3.58
C TYR A 302 26.60 -2.05 2.39
N VAL A 303 25.74 -1.83 1.40
CA VAL A 303 26.06 -0.96 0.26
C VAL A 303 26.34 0.47 0.70
N PHE A 304 25.57 1.03 1.67
CA PHE A 304 25.81 2.37 2.21
C PHE A 304 27.15 2.52 2.93
N ILE A 305 27.69 1.45 3.49
CA ILE A 305 29.03 1.46 4.13
C ILE A 305 30.16 1.43 3.07
N LEU A 306 29.88 0.85 1.90
CA LEU A 306 30.86 0.72 0.80
C LEU A 306 30.92 1.95 -0.14
N CYS A 307 29.90 2.80 -0.10
CA CYS A 307 29.85 4.07 -0.87
C CYS A 307 30.26 5.25 0.00
#